data_eb2fd3964a978ac56bee6931c2e7e2bb
#
_entry.id   eb2fd3964a978ac56bee6931c2e7e2bb
#
_cell.length_a   1.000
_cell.length_b   1.000
_cell.length_c   1.000
_cell.angle_alpha   90.00
_cell.angle_beta   90.00
_cell.angle_gamma   90.00
#
_symmetry.space_group_name_H-M   'P 1'
#
loop_
_entity.id
_entity.type
_entity.pdbx_description
1 polymer ?
#
loop_
_entity_poly.entity_id
_entity_poly.type
_entity_poly.pdbx_seq_one_letter_code
_entity_poly.pdbx_strand_id
1 'polypeptide(L)'
;MDFAAIRNAAEAYKPAMVKFLRDMIAIPSESCEEEGVVKRIAEELKALGYDKVEFDKLGNVIGWMGEGDKIIAIDSHIDTVGIGNIENWEADPYKGYETDDIIYGRGGSDQEGGMAAAAYGVKIMKDLDLLPKGYKMMVVGSVQEEDCDGMCWQSIVNEYFNGPEDARSKIEFVISTEPTDGGIYRGHRGRMEIRVDMHGVSCHGSAPERGDNAIHKMAEVILNVRDLNENPADGSTEINGLVKMLDPKFNPEHYEDARFLGRGTCTTSQIFYTSPSRCAVAD
;
A
#
# COMPACT_ATOMS: atom_id res chain seq x y z
N MET A 1 22.44 -7.21 22.45
CA MET A 1 22.18 -6.10 21.51
C MET A 1 22.10 -4.83 22.33
N ASP A 2 22.81 -3.78 21.93
CA ASP A 2 22.82 -2.49 22.64
C ASP A 2 21.73 -1.55 22.02
N PHE A 3 20.57 -1.55 22.62
CA PHE A 3 19.45 -0.72 22.16
C PHE A 3 19.69 0.77 22.36
N ALA A 4 20.56 1.16 23.32
CA ALA A 4 20.92 2.56 23.52
C ALA A 4 21.79 3.06 22.36
N ALA A 5 22.74 2.28 21.90
CA ALA A 5 23.55 2.60 20.72
C ALA A 5 22.68 2.75 19.46
N ILE A 6 21.71 1.84 19.26
CA ILE A 6 20.77 1.93 18.13
C ILE A 6 19.96 3.21 18.20
N ARG A 7 19.41 3.55 19.37
CA ARG A 7 18.63 4.78 19.57
C ARG A 7 19.47 6.03 19.29
N ASN A 8 20.68 6.07 19.82
CA ASN A 8 21.58 7.20 19.63
C ASN A 8 21.95 7.38 18.16
N ALA A 9 22.16 6.28 17.43
CA ALA A 9 22.41 6.33 15.99
C ALA A 9 21.16 6.82 15.21
N ALA A 10 19.97 6.36 15.58
CA ALA A 10 18.73 6.84 14.98
C ALA A 10 18.51 8.35 15.20
N GLU A 11 18.75 8.84 16.41
CA GLU A 11 18.67 10.27 16.71
C GLU A 11 19.71 11.08 15.91
N ALA A 12 20.92 10.54 15.73
CA ALA A 12 21.95 11.20 14.93
C ALA A 12 21.55 11.30 13.44
N TYR A 13 20.84 10.30 12.92
CA TYR A 13 20.35 10.30 11.53
C TYR A 13 19.00 11.01 11.36
N LYS A 14 18.27 11.34 12.43
CA LYS A 14 16.93 11.95 12.36
C LYS A 14 16.85 13.13 11.39
N PRO A 15 17.76 14.12 11.40
CA PRO A 15 17.66 15.26 10.47
C PRO A 15 17.75 14.85 9.00
N ALA A 16 18.62 13.90 8.67
CA ALA A 16 18.79 13.43 7.30
C ALA A 16 17.59 12.57 6.86
N MET A 17 17.09 11.71 7.75
CA MET A 17 15.91 10.87 7.52
C MET A 17 14.65 11.73 7.32
N VAL A 18 14.44 12.75 8.14
CA VAL A 18 13.35 13.72 7.99
C VAL A 18 13.45 14.44 6.66
N LYS A 19 14.64 14.94 6.31
CA LYS A 19 14.86 15.57 5.00
C LYS A 19 14.54 14.63 3.85
N PHE A 20 14.98 13.39 3.91
CA PHE A 20 14.70 12.39 2.87
C PHE A 20 13.20 12.14 2.70
N LEU A 21 12.47 11.94 3.80
CA LEU A 21 11.01 11.81 3.77
C LEU A 21 10.33 13.04 3.18
N ARG A 22 10.78 14.25 3.58
CA ARG A 22 10.26 15.50 3.02
C ARG A 22 10.52 15.63 1.52
N ASP A 23 11.69 15.18 1.06
CA ASP A 23 12.03 15.20 -0.35
C ASP A 23 11.14 14.23 -1.15
N MET A 24 10.77 13.07 -0.60
CA MET A 24 9.84 12.11 -1.23
C MET A 24 8.43 12.70 -1.30
N ILE A 25 7.87 13.16 -0.19
CA ILE A 25 6.54 13.80 -0.12
C ILE A 25 6.40 14.95 -1.16
N ALA A 26 7.49 15.68 -1.42
CA ALA A 26 7.47 16.80 -2.37
C ALA A 26 7.40 16.35 -3.85
N ILE A 27 7.55 15.07 -4.13
CA ILE A 27 7.50 14.51 -5.48
C ILE A 27 6.18 13.74 -5.62
N PRO A 28 5.19 14.23 -6.39
CA PRO A 28 3.98 13.46 -6.66
C PRO A 28 4.33 12.09 -7.23
N SER A 29 3.74 11.04 -6.67
CA SER A 29 4.05 9.65 -6.99
C SER A 29 2.80 8.77 -7.02
N GLU A 30 1.74 9.22 -7.69
CA GLU A 30 0.58 8.36 -7.91
C GLU A 30 1.00 7.11 -8.68
N SER A 31 0.27 6.00 -8.48
CA SER A 31 0.58 4.71 -9.14
C SER A 31 0.77 4.88 -10.65
N CYS A 32 1.83 4.31 -11.19
CA CYS A 32 2.35 4.45 -12.56
C CYS A 32 3.05 5.79 -12.87
N GLU A 33 3.23 6.69 -11.90
CA GLU A 33 3.94 7.97 -12.06
C GLU A 33 5.10 8.14 -11.05
N GLU A 34 5.64 7.03 -10.54
CA GLU A 34 6.62 6.98 -9.45
C GLU A 34 8.07 7.29 -9.86
N GLU A 35 8.36 7.52 -11.14
CA GLU A 35 9.74 7.67 -11.66
C GLU A 35 10.56 8.71 -10.87
N GLY A 36 9.94 9.81 -10.47
CA GLY A 36 10.59 10.89 -9.72
C GLY A 36 11.05 10.44 -8.35
N VAL A 37 10.15 9.85 -7.57
CA VAL A 37 10.43 9.38 -6.20
C VAL A 37 11.39 8.19 -6.21
N VAL A 38 11.25 7.26 -7.16
CA VAL A 38 12.16 6.12 -7.35
C VAL A 38 13.60 6.58 -7.56
N LYS A 39 13.83 7.61 -8.40
CA LYS A 39 15.16 8.22 -8.61
C LYS A 39 15.70 8.84 -7.32
N ARG A 40 14.87 9.58 -6.59
CA ARG A 40 15.26 10.19 -5.32
C ARG A 40 15.69 9.16 -4.29
N ILE A 41 14.93 8.05 -4.19
CA ILE A 41 15.27 6.92 -3.31
C ILE A 41 16.60 6.29 -3.72
N ALA A 42 16.80 6.03 -5.00
CA ALA A 42 18.05 5.46 -5.49
C ALA A 42 19.27 6.35 -5.19
N GLU A 43 19.11 7.66 -5.24
CA GLU A 43 20.17 8.62 -4.87
C GLU A 43 20.48 8.52 -3.37
N GLU A 44 19.45 8.46 -2.53
CA GLU A 44 19.62 8.33 -1.07
C GLU A 44 20.31 7.02 -0.70
N LEU A 45 19.85 5.89 -1.22
CA LEU A 45 20.47 4.59 -0.95
C LEU A 45 21.95 4.55 -1.34
N LYS A 46 22.31 5.17 -2.47
CA LYS A 46 23.72 5.34 -2.90
C LYS A 46 24.50 6.21 -1.92
N ALA A 47 23.93 7.35 -1.50
CA ALA A 47 24.55 8.26 -0.53
C ALA A 47 24.76 7.60 0.83
N LEU A 48 23.83 6.74 1.25
CA LEU A 48 23.95 5.94 2.48
C LEU A 48 24.99 4.80 2.38
N GLY A 49 25.54 4.56 1.19
CA GLY A 49 26.58 3.55 0.98
C GLY A 49 26.03 2.14 0.91
N TYR A 50 24.86 1.95 0.31
CA TYR A 50 24.39 0.63 -0.07
C TYR A 50 25.34 0.00 -1.07
N ASP A 51 25.59 -1.28 -0.95
CA ASP A 51 26.60 -2.00 -1.74
C ASP A 51 26.18 -2.10 -3.22
N LYS A 52 24.85 -2.16 -3.48
CA LYS A 52 24.28 -2.14 -4.82
C LYS A 52 22.91 -1.45 -4.78
N VAL A 53 22.61 -0.65 -5.78
CA VAL A 53 21.28 -0.05 -6.01
C VAL A 53 20.90 -0.27 -7.46
N GLU A 54 19.77 -0.87 -7.71
CA GLU A 54 19.30 -1.22 -9.04
C GLU A 54 17.77 -1.08 -9.17
N PHE A 55 17.28 -1.20 -10.37
CA PHE A 55 15.85 -1.20 -10.69
C PHE A 55 15.49 -2.53 -11.33
N ASP A 56 14.31 -3.04 -11.02
CA ASP A 56 13.76 -4.14 -11.79
C ASP A 56 13.04 -3.65 -13.06
N LYS A 57 12.44 -4.56 -13.81
CA LYS A 57 11.75 -4.20 -15.06
C LYS A 57 10.45 -3.42 -14.86
N LEU A 58 9.81 -3.57 -13.71
CA LEU A 58 8.59 -2.84 -13.39
C LEU A 58 8.89 -1.41 -12.94
N GLY A 59 10.09 -1.18 -12.41
CA GLY A 59 10.50 0.13 -11.87
C GLY A 59 10.75 0.14 -10.37
N ASN A 60 10.57 -1.00 -9.68
CA ASN A 60 10.92 -1.10 -8.27
C ASN A 60 12.40 -0.74 -8.07
N VAL A 61 12.71 0.07 -7.07
CA VAL A 61 14.09 0.33 -6.64
C VAL A 61 14.51 -0.66 -5.58
N ILE A 62 15.67 -1.28 -5.77
CA ILE A 62 16.19 -2.33 -4.88
C ILE A 62 17.57 -1.94 -4.39
N GLY A 63 17.71 -1.77 -3.09
CA GLY A 63 18.98 -1.52 -2.40
C GLY A 63 19.46 -2.75 -1.66
N TRP A 64 20.75 -3.07 -1.83
CA TRP A 64 21.39 -4.21 -1.20
C TRP A 64 22.46 -3.78 -0.20
N MET A 65 22.50 -4.43 0.95
CA MET A 65 23.55 -4.19 1.95
C MET A 65 23.90 -5.48 2.71
N GLY A 66 25.21 -5.74 2.86
CA GLY A 66 25.73 -6.92 3.52
C GLY A 66 25.97 -8.10 2.58
N GLU A 67 26.51 -9.19 3.12
CA GLU A 67 26.94 -10.37 2.37
C GLU A 67 26.32 -11.65 2.93
N GLY A 68 25.79 -12.49 2.04
CA GLY A 68 25.23 -13.79 2.41
C GLY A 68 24.36 -14.39 1.32
N ASP A 69 24.04 -15.67 1.49
CA ASP A 69 23.20 -16.42 0.56
C ASP A 69 21.70 -16.25 0.88
N LYS A 70 21.37 -15.86 2.10
CA LYS A 70 20.02 -15.61 2.56
C LYS A 70 19.69 -14.11 2.52
N ILE A 71 18.41 -13.81 2.34
CA ILE A 71 17.90 -12.45 2.20
C ILE A 71 16.88 -12.17 3.30
N ILE A 72 17.02 -11.02 3.94
CA ILE A 72 15.96 -10.38 4.70
C ILE A 72 15.53 -9.19 3.86
N ALA A 73 14.28 -9.19 3.40
CA ALA A 73 13.73 -8.11 2.62
C ALA A 73 12.93 -7.15 3.51
N ILE A 74 13.03 -5.86 3.23
CA ILE A 74 12.19 -4.82 3.80
C ILE A 74 11.51 -4.13 2.62
N ASP A 75 10.20 -4.14 2.62
CA ASP A 75 9.37 -3.61 1.55
C ASP A 75 8.62 -2.38 2.02
N SER A 76 8.67 -1.34 1.21
CA SER A 76 7.93 -0.11 1.39
C SER A 76 7.41 0.32 0.03
N HIS A 77 6.09 0.38 -0.17
CA HIS A 77 5.61 0.96 -1.39
C HIS A 77 5.84 2.47 -1.41
N ILE A 78 6.04 3.01 -2.58
CA ILE A 78 6.43 4.42 -2.77
C ILE A 78 5.46 5.17 -3.65
N ASP A 79 4.49 4.48 -4.21
CA ASP A 79 3.33 5.13 -4.81
C ASP A 79 2.34 5.57 -3.73
N THR A 80 1.53 6.54 -4.09
CA THR A 80 0.52 7.11 -3.20
C THR A 80 -0.81 7.24 -3.96
N VAL A 81 -1.91 7.15 -3.23
CA VAL A 81 -3.21 7.55 -3.78
C VAL A 81 -3.24 9.05 -4.09
N GLY A 82 -4.08 9.45 -5.02
CA GLY A 82 -4.27 10.87 -5.37
C GLY A 82 -4.69 11.72 -4.16
N ILE A 83 -4.41 13.02 -4.22
CA ILE A 83 -4.72 13.97 -3.13
C ILE A 83 -6.22 14.24 -2.96
N GLY A 84 -7.05 13.85 -3.95
CA GLY A 84 -8.48 14.13 -3.91
C GLY A 84 -8.79 15.63 -3.93
N ASN A 85 -9.78 16.06 -3.15
CA ASN A 85 -10.12 17.48 -3.05
C ASN A 85 -9.10 18.20 -2.14
N ILE A 86 -8.36 19.15 -2.73
CA ILE A 86 -7.34 19.94 -2.04
C ILE A 86 -7.91 20.73 -0.83
N GLU A 87 -9.19 21.09 -0.85
CA GLU A 87 -9.86 21.80 0.23
C GLU A 87 -10.00 20.97 1.52
N ASN A 88 -9.84 19.66 1.43
CA ASN A 88 -9.87 18.75 2.58
C ASN A 88 -8.54 18.67 3.33
N TRP A 89 -7.49 19.30 2.82
CA TRP A 89 -6.16 19.27 3.41
C TRP A 89 -5.92 20.49 4.29
N GLU A 90 -5.30 20.29 5.46
CA GLU A 90 -4.91 21.38 6.36
C GLU A 90 -3.76 22.22 5.81
N ALA A 91 -2.94 21.64 4.95
CA ALA A 91 -1.84 22.30 4.26
C ALA A 91 -1.67 21.67 2.86
N ASP A 92 -0.86 22.26 2.00
CA ASP A 92 -0.51 21.69 0.71
C ASP A 92 0.05 20.27 0.89
N PRO A 93 -0.56 19.22 0.30
CA PRO A 93 -0.19 17.83 0.56
C PRO A 93 1.23 17.46 0.11
N TYR A 94 1.81 18.18 -0.83
CA TYR A 94 3.17 17.94 -1.30
C TYR A 94 4.23 18.84 -0.65
N LYS A 95 3.85 20.07 -0.29
CA LYS A 95 4.73 20.91 0.54
C LYS A 95 4.69 20.50 1.99
N GLY A 96 3.53 20.20 2.51
CA GLY A 96 3.30 19.82 3.90
C GLY A 96 3.92 20.78 4.88
N TYR A 97 4.13 20.29 6.08
CA TYR A 97 4.91 20.97 7.13
C TYR A 97 5.61 19.94 8.03
N GLU A 98 6.56 20.40 8.81
CA GLU A 98 7.18 19.59 9.85
C GLU A 98 7.22 20.35 11.18
N THR A 99 7.15 19.59 12.26
CA THR A 99 7.39 20.01 13.63
C THR A 99 8.40 19.05 14.26
N ASP A 100 8.71 19.21 15.53
CA ASP A 100 9.60 18.28 16.25
C ASP A 100 9.06 16.83 16.24
N ASP A 101 7.72 16.66 16.15
CA ASP A 101 7.04 15.37 16.31
C ASP A 101 6.24 14.92 15.08
N ILE A 102 5.98 15.80 14.12
CA ILE A 102 5.07 15.53 12.99
C ILE A 102 5.71 15.91 11.67
N ILE A 103 5.58 15.02 10.69
CA ILE A 103 5.78 15.32 9.28
C ILE A 103 4.42 15.14 8.60
N TYR A 104 3.91 16.20 8.00
CA TYR A 104 2.61 16.24 7.35
C TYR A 104 2.77 16.31 5.84
N GLY A 105 2.07 15.43 5.12
CA GLY A 105 2.00 15.40 3.67
C GLY A 105 1.51 14.07 3.14
N ARG A 106 1.19 14.00 1.84
CA ARG A 106 0.81 12.76 1.15
C ARG A 106 2.01 11.79 1.18
N GLY A 107 1.77 10.50 1.47
CA GLY A 107 2.83 9.49 1.61
C GLY A 107 3.56 9.50 2.96
N GLY A 108 3.36 10.51 3.81
CA GLY A 108 4.08 10.63 5.08
C GLY A 108 3.91 9.44 6.03
N SER A 109 2.72 8.85 6.06
CA SER A 109 2.42 7.63 6.82
C SER A 109 2.34 6.40 5.91
N ASP A 110 1.67 6.52 4.80
CA ASP A 110 1.40 5.47 3.83
C ASP A 110 2.03 5.82 2.48
N GLN A 111 3.25 5.22 2.14
CA GLN A 111 4.14 4.72 3.21
C GLN A 111 5.61 5.10 2.95
N GLU A 112 5.86 6.29 2.41
CA GLU A 112 7.21 6.82 2.23
C GLU A 112 7.98 6.95 3.57
N GLY A 113 7.22 7.15 4.68
CA GLY A 113 7.79 7.12 6.04
C GLY A 113 8.43 5.78 6.37
N GLY A 114 7.80 4.67 5.95
CA GLY A 114 8.33 3.33 6.04
C GLY A 114 9.62 3.17 5.22
N MET A 115 9.65 3.71 4.00
CA MET A 115 10.83 3.70 3.14
C MET A 115 12.02 4.45 3.78
N ALA A 116 11.76 5.63 4.34
CA ALA A 116 12.80 6.38 5.06
C ALA A 116 13.34 5.59 6.26
N ALA A 117 12.45 4.98 7.05
CA ALA A 117 12.84 4.17 8.19
C ALA A 117 13.64 2.91 7.77
N ALA A 118 13.23 2.22 6.70
CA ALA A 118 13.92 1.04 6.16
C ALA A 118 15.33 1.38 5.68
N ALA A 119 15.47 2.44 4.86
CA ALA A 119 16.75 2.86 4.31
C ALA A 119 17.77 3.19 5.41
N TYR A 120 17.37 3.99 6.39
CA TYR A 120 18.25 4.38 7.49
C TYR A 120 18.41 3.29 8.55
N GLY A 121 17.40 2.45 8.77
CA GLY A 121 17.49 1.29 9.67
C GLY A 121 18.59 0.33 9.26
N VAL A 122 18.65 -0.03 7.98
CA VAL A 122 19.70 -0.91 7.45
C VAL A 122 21.08 -0.20 7.49
N LYS A 123 21.13 1.10 7.22
CA LYS A 123 22.36 1.89 7.39
C LYS A 123 22.88 1.86 8.82
N ILE A 124 22.01 2.05 9.81
CA ILE A 124 22.36 1.97 11.23
C ILE A 124 22.87 0.58 11.59
N MET A 125 22.22 -0.46 11.07
CA MET A 125 22.72 -1.84 11.28
C MET A 125 24.14 -2.02 10.75
N LYS A 126 24.45 -1.47 9.57
CA LYS A 126 25.81 -1.51 9.01
C LYS A 126 26.81 -0.76 9.89
N ASP A 127 26.48 0.46 10.30
CA ASP A 127 27.37 1.31 11.10
C ASP A 127 27.70 0.74 12.48
N LEU A 128 26.77 -0.01 13.04
CA LEU A 128 26.92 -0.64 14.37
C LEU A 128 27.38 -2.11 14.29
N ASP A 129 27.76 -2.60 13.10
CA ASP A 129 28.16 -4.00 12.88
C ASP A 129 27.07 -5.01 13.33
N LEU A 130 25.81 -4.69 13.06
CA LEU A 130 24.64 -5.50 13.42
C LEU A 130 24.05 -6.27 12.23
N LEU A 131 24.63 -6.17 11.04
CA LEU A 131 24.16 -6.95 9.89
C LEU A 131 24.32 -8.45 10.19
N PRO A 132 23.25 -9.26 10.01
CA PRO A 132 23.29 -10.65 10.39
C PRO A 132 24.23 -11.45 9.47
N LYS A 133 25.11 -12.24 10.04
CA LYS A 133 26.06 -13.07 9.29
C LYS A 133 25.33 -14.09 8.42
N GLY A 134 25.73 -14.20 7.16
CA GLY A 134 25.12 -15.10 6.19
C GLY A 134 23.85 -14.54 5.52
N TYR A 135 23.46 -13.33 5.88
CA TYR A 135 22.32 -12.62 5.27
C TYR A 135 22.76 -11.33 4.61
N LYS A 136 22.09 -10.98 3.57
CA LYS A 136 22.08 -9.64 2.99
C LYS A 136 20.71 -9.00 3.15
N MET A 137 20.70 -7.72 3.37
CA MET A 137 19.47 -6.91 3.44
C MET A 137 19.07 -6.48 2.04
N MET A 138 17.80 -6.62 1.72
CA MET A 138 17.17 -6.15 0.50
C MET A 138 16.13 -5.09 0.88
N VAL A 139 16.39 -3.83 0.58
CA VAL A 139 15.40 -2.76 0.78
C VAL A 139 14.75 -2.48 -0.56
N VAL A 140 13.44 -2.58 -0.61
CA VAL A 140 12.62 -2.42 -1.81
C VAL A 140 11.76 -1.18 -1.64
N GLY A 141 11.87 -0.24 -2.59
CA GLY A 141 10.84 0.76 -2.83
C GLY A 141 9.96 0.23 -3.96
N SER A 142 8.81 -0.33 -3.60
CA SER A 142 7.92 -0.99 -4.54
C SER A 142 6.95 0.01 -5.16
N VAL A 143 6.65 -0.19 -6.45
CA VAL A 143 5.74 0.66 -7.24
C VAL A 143 4.38 -0.01 -7.40
N GLN A 144 3.34 0.78 -7.67
CA GLN A 144 2.00 0.31 -8.05
C GLN A 144 1.32 -0.60 -7.00
N GLU A 145 1.53 -0.35 -5.71
CA GLU A 145 0.84 -1.08 -4.66
C GLU A 145 -0.64 -0.68 -4.60
N GLU A 146 -0.91 0.63 -4.61
CA GLU A 146 -2.23 1.21 -4.36
C GLU A 146 -3.28 0.85 -5.43
N ASP A 147 -2.85 0.74 -6.69
CA ASP A 147 -3.74 0.41 -7.81
C ASP A 147 -3.68 -1.06 -8.25
N CYS A 148 -2.56 -1.74 -8.00
CA CYS A 148 -2.29 -3.07 -8.55
C CYS A 148 -1.69 -4.01 -7.50
N ASP A 149 -2.41 -4.28 -6.43
CA ASP A 149 -2.00 -5.15 -5.32
C ASP A 149 -1.11 -6.32 -5.73
N GLY A 150 0.12 -6.31 -5.22
CA GLY A 150 1.06 -7.40 -5.38
C GLY A 150 1.73 -7.53 -6.75
N MET A 151 1.47 -6.64 -7.72
CA MET A 151 2.14 -6.65 -9.02
C MET A 151 3.65 -6.45 -8.86
N CYS A 152 4.07 -5.54 -7.98
CA CYS A 152 5.46 -5.28 -7.63
C CYS A 152 6.18 -6.56 -7.20
N TRP A 153 5.61 -7.29 -6.23
CA TRP A 153 6.21 -8.53 -5.76
C TRP A 153 6.07 -9.70 -6.74
N GLN A 154 5.04 -9.72 -7.58
CA GLN A 154 4.96 -10.68 -8.69
C GLN A 154 6.12 -10.46 -9.68
N SER A 155 6.44 -9.21 -10.01
CA SER A 155 7.60 -8.86 -10.84
C SER A 155 8.90 -9.30 -10.17
N ILE A 156 9.10 -8.96 -8.90
CA ILE A 156 10.29 -9.35 -8.14
C ILE A 156 10.43 -10.88 -8.11
N VAL A 157 9.38 -11.61 -7.78
CA VAL A 157 9.45 -13.08 -7.66
C VAL A 157 9.66 -13.75 -9.01
N ASN A 158 8.94 -13.33 -10.05
CA ASN A 158 8.94 -14.05 -11.33
C ASN A 158 10.03 -13.60 -12.29
N GLU A 159 10.44 -12.33 -12.22
CA GLU A 159 11.37 -11.77 -13.20
C GLU A 159 12.73 -11.45 -12.62
N TYR A 160 12.78 -10.95 -11.38
CA TYR A 160 14.06 -10.65 -10.71
C TYR A 160 14.66 -11.92 -10.09
N PHE A 161 13.84 -12.72 -9.39
CA PHE A 161 14.18 -14.04 -8.91
C PHE A 161 13.76 -15.06 -9.92
N ASN A 162 13.96 -15.73 -10.68
CA ASN A 162 13.56 -16.79 -11.62
C ASN A 162 12.36 -17.62 -11.15
N GLY A 163 11.41 -17.02 -10.48
CA GLY A 163 10.16 -17.65 -10.02
C GLY A 163 10.10 -17.93 -8.52
N PRO A 164 8.93 -18.44 -8.05
CA PRO A 164 8.64 -18.63 -6.63
C PRO A 164 9.61 -19.56 -5.88
N GLU A 165 10.09 -20.59 -6.54
CA GLU A 165 11.03 -21.57 -5.95
C GLU A 165 12.38 -20.90 -5.64
N ASP A 166 12.90 -20.11 -6.59
CA ASP A 166 14.16 -19.41 -6.43
C ASP A 166 14.05 -18.32 -5.34
N ALA A 167 12.99 -17.52 -5.39
CA ALA A 167 12.71 -16.50 -4.36
C ALA A 167 12.63 -17.13 -2.97
N ARG A 168 11.82 -18.19 -2.80
CA ARG A 168 11.63 -18.90 -1.53
C ARG A 168 12.91 -19.53 -1.01
N SER A 169 13.80 -19.97 -1.89
CA SER A 169 15.09 -20.56 -1.48
C SER A 169 16.03 -19.54 -0.88
N LYS A 170 15.91 -18.27 -1.23
CA LYS A 170 16.81 -17.16 -0.86
C LYS A 170 16.21 -16.25 0.20
N ILE A 171 14.95 -15.83 0.05
CA ILE A 171 14.28 -14.90 0.96
C ILE A 171 13.81 -15.68 2.20
N GLU A 172 14.36 -15.34 3.36
CA GLU A 172 13.97 -15.92 4.65
C GLU A 172 12.65 -15.36 5.15
N PHE A 173 12.49 -14.03 5.10
CA PHE A 173 11.24 -13.33 5.37
C PHE A 173 11.25 -11.93 4.77
N VAL A 174 10.06 -11.34 4.69
CA VAL A 174 9.82 -9.97 4.25
C VAL A 174 9.18 -9.20 5.41
N ILE A 175 9.68 -8.00 5.65
CA ILE A 175 9.06 -7.01 6.53
C ILE A 175 8.41 -5.98 5.63
N SER A 176 7.07 -5.91 5.60
CA SER A 176 6.35 -4.79 5.00
C SER A 176 6.20 -3.69 6.04
N THR A 177 6.43 -2.45 5.64
CA THR A 177 6.44 -1.30 6.55
C THR A 177 5.11 -0.55 6.56
N GLU A 178 4.02 -1.23 6.20
CA GLU A 178 2.67 -0.69 6.27
C GLU A 178 2.34 -0.08 7.65
N PRO A 179 1.55 1.01 7.68
CA PRO A 179 1.13 1.61 8.94
C PRO A 179 0.24 0.65 9.74
N THR A 180 0.67 0.31 10.95
CA THR A 180 0.05 -0.72 11.80
C THR A 180 -0.29 -0.21 13.21
N ASP A 181 -0.30 1.11 13.44
CA ASP A 181 -0.47 1.71 14.77
C ASP A 181 0.51 1.12 15.82
N GLY A 182 1.73 0.76 15.39
CA GLY A 182 2.78 0.21 16.24
C GLY A 182 2.65 -1.31 16.51
N GLY A 183 1.71 -1.98 15.86
CA GLY A 183 1.57 -3.44 15.94
C GLY A 183 2.48 -4.18 14.96
N ILE A 184 2.74 -5.47 15.24
CA ILE A 184 3.39 -6.39 14.30
C ILE A 184 2.34 -7.34 13.76
N TYR A 185 1.98 -7.18 12.50
CA TYR A 185 0.99 -8.00 11.82
C TYR A 185 1.64 -9.17 11.12
N ARG A 186 1.06 -10.36 11.28
CA ARG A 186 1.56 -11.60 10.67
C ARG A 186 0.69 -12.10 9.53
N GLY A 187 -0.29 -11.31 9.13
CA GLY A 187 -1.23 -11.62 8.07
C GLY A 187 -2.25 -10.51 7.92
N HIS A 188 -3.00 -10.56 6.85
CA HIS A 188 -4.04 -9.60 6.52
C HIS A 188 -5.20 -10.31 5.82
N ARG A 189 -6.33 -9.60 5.66
CA ARG A 189 -7.47 -10.10 4.90
C ARG A 189 -7.12 -10.12 3.41
N GLY A 190 -7.80 -11.01 2.68
CA GLY A 190 -7.80 -10.94 1.23
C GLY A 190 -8.55 -9.69 0.74
N ARG A 191 -8.14 -9.18 -0.41
CA ARG A 191 -8.80 -8.12 -1.16
C ARG A 191 -9.29 -8.65 -2.49
N MET A 192 -10.42 -8.14 -2.95
CA MET A 192 -10.97 -8.41 -4.27
C MET A 192 -11.52 -7.11 -4.84
N GLU A 193 -11.10 -6.78 -6.05
CA GLU A 193 -11.70 -5.73 -6.84
C GLU A 193 -12.77 -6.32 -7.75
N ILE A 194 -13.97 -5.74 -7.75
CA ILE A 194 -15.10 -6.22 -8.53
C ILE A 194 -15.58 -5.07 -9.42
N ARG A 195 -15.51 -5.27 -10.72
CA ARG A 195 -16.11 -4.37 -11.69
C ARG A 195 -17.52 -4.83 -12.05
N VAL A 196 -18.45 -3.92 -12.01
CA VAL A 196 -19.85 -4.14 -12.44
C VAL A 196 -20.14 -3.23 -13.61
N ASP A 197 -20.39 -3.80 -14.78
CA ASP A 197 -20.79 -3.06 -15.97
C ASP A 197 -22.31 -3.16 -16.14
N MET A 198 -22.99 -2.01 -16.14
CA MET A 198 -24.42 -1.95 -16.26
C MET A 198 -24.81 -1.43 -17.64
N HIS A 199 -25.68 -2.16 -18.32
CA HIS A 199 -26.16 -1.81 -19.65
C HIS A 199 -27.61 -1.40 -19.62
N GLY A 200 -27.95 -0.42 -20.45
CA GLY A 200 -29.29 0.12 -20.61
C GLY A 200 -29.74 0.22 -22.07
N VAL A 201 -30.91 0.78 -22.27
CA VAL A 201 -31.47 1.08 -23.57
C VAL A 201 -31.86 2.56 -23.61
N SER A 202 -31.24 3.32 -24.49
CA SER A 202 -31.48 4.76 -24.66
C SER A 202 -32.88 5.04 -25.18
N CYS A 203 -33.51 6.11 -24.67
CA CYS A 203 -34.80 6.59 -25.13
C CYS A 203 -34.88 8.10 -25.06
N HIS A 204 -35.97 8.67 -25.62
CA HIS A 204 -36.25 10.09 -25.48
C HIS A 204 -36.63 10.41 -24.02
N GLY A 205 -36.05 11.45 -23.43
CA GLY A 205 -36.27 11.80 -22.03
C GLY A 205 -37.70 12.03 -21.59
N SER A 206 -38.62 12.33 -22.55
CA SER A 206 -40.07 12.46 -22.30
C SER A 206 -40.83 11.11 -22.38
N ALA A 207 -40.16 10.02 -22.70
CA ALA A 207 -40.76 8.70 -22.87
C ALA A 207 -39.86 7.63 -22.20
N PRO A 208 -39.59 7.73 -20.89
CA PRO A 208 -38.67 6.85 -20.18
C PRO A 208 -39.11 5.38 -20.19
N GLU A 209 -40.40 5.13 -20.37
CA GLU A 209 -40.99 3.79 -20.49
C GLU A 209 -40.54 3.01 -21.74
N ARG A 210 -39.88 3.69 -22.68
CA ARG A 210 -39.32 3.06 -23.90
C ARG A 210 -37.87 2.66 -23.79
N GLY A 211 -37.24 3.01 -22.69
CA GLY A 211 -35.85 2.73 -22.43
C GLY A 211 -35.65 1.79 -21.23
N ASP A 212 -34.41 1.62 -20.92
CA ASP A 212 -33.96 0.86 -19.72
C ASP A 212 -32.76 1.61 -19.10
N ASN A 213 -32.98 2.21 -17.94
CA ASN A 213 -32.03 3.15 -17.36
C ASN A 213 -30.93 2.44 -16.57
N ALA A 214 -29.73 2.35 -17.14
CA ALA A 214 -28.57 1.74 -16.49
C ALA A 214 -28.16 2.47 -15.19
N ILE A 215 -28.39 3.77 -15.09
CA ILE A 215 -28.08 4.55 -13.87
C ILE A 215 -29.00 4.10 -12.72
N HIS A 216 -30.28 3.88 -12.97
CA HIS A 216 -31.21 3.39 -11.96
C HIS A 216 -30.82 1.98 -11.50
N LYS A 217 -30.44 1.08 -12.42
CA LYS A 217 -29.94 -0.25 -12.08
C LYS A 217 -28.65 -0.18 -11.24
N MET A 218 -27.71 0.69 -11.64
CA MET A 218 -26.47 0.88 -10.91
C MET A 218 -26.73 1.44 -9.50
N ALA A 219 -27.69 2.36 -9.35
CA ALA A 219 -28.08 2.87 -8.04
C ALA A 219 -28.59 1.76 -7.11
N GLU A 220 -29.33 0.79 -7.62
CA GLU A 220 -29.77 -0.39 -6.85
C GLU A 220 -28.56 -1.23 -6.41
N VAL A 221 -27.58 -1.45 -7.27
CA VAL A 221 -26.34 -2.17 -6.94
C VAL A 221 -25.59 -1.44 -5.82
N ILE A 222 -25.41 -0.11 -5.94
CA ILE A 222 -24.72 0.71 -4.94
C ILE A 222 -25.42 0.63 -3.57
N LEU A 223 -26.74 0.68 -3.55
CA LEU A 223 -27.51 0.55 -2.31
C LEU A 223 -27.36 -0.85 -1.69
N ASN A 224 -27.39 -1.89 -2.50
CA ASN A 224 -27.17 -3.25 -2.02
C ASN A 224 -25.76 -3.44 -1.46
N VAL A 225 -24.73 -2.87 -2.10
CA VAL A 225 -23.33 -2.90 -1.57
C VAL A 225 -23.25 -2.18 -0.23
N ARG A 226 -23.89 -1.03 -0.06
CA ARG A 226 -24.00 -0.35 1.23
C ARG A 226 -24.62 -1.26 2.29
N ASP A 227 -25.75 -1.87 1.95
CA ASP A 227 -26.51 -2.70 2.89
C ASP A 227 -25.76 -3.96 3.30
N LEU A 228 -24.82 -4.48 2.47
CA LEU A 228 -23.92 -5.58 2.87
C LEU A 228 -23.02 -5.21 4.05
N ASN A 229 -22.58 -3.96 4.15
CA ASN A 229 -21.76 -3.50 5.27
C ASN A 229 -22.58 -3.32 6.56
N GLU A 230 -23.83 -2.87 6.44
CA GLU A 230 -24.73 -2.64 7.57
C GLU A 230 -25.36 -3.94 8.08
N ASN A 231 -25.71 -4.83 7.15
CA ASN A 231 -26.39 -6.10 7.43
C ASN A 231 -25.63 -7.26 6.77
N PRO A 232 -24.48 -7.67 7.32
CA PRO A 232 -23.74 -8.79 6.78
C PRO A 232 -24.66 -10.02 6.69
N ALA A 233 -24.68 -10.63 5.53
CA ALA A 233 -25.59 -11.70 5.18
C ALA A 233 -25.65 -12.79 6.27
N ASP A 234 -26.84 -13.24 6.55
CA ASP A 234 -27.13 -14.25 7.56
C ASP A 234 -26.48 -15.58 7.12
N GLY A 235 -25.34 -15.86 7.74
CA GLY A 235 -24.34 -16.78 7.28
C GLY A 235 -24.80 -18.23 7.09
N SER A 236 -25.32 -18.49 5.93
CA SER A 236 -25.53 -19.86 5.43
C SER A 236 -24.32 -20.45 4.72
N THR A 237 -23.23 -19.69 4.56
CA THR A 237 -21.99 -20.13 3.92
C THR A 237 -20.86 -20.24 4.93
N GLU A 238 -19.90 -21.13 4.68
CA GLU A 238 -18.70 -21.30 5.51
C GLU A 238 -17.94 -19.98 5.72
N ILE A 239 -17.89 -19.11 4.71
CA ILE A 239 -17.26 -17.79 4.76
C ILE A 239 -17.96 -16.87 5.76
N ASN A 240 -19.30 -16.85 5.75
CA ASN A 240 -20.09 -16.07 6.71
C ASN A 240 -19.98 -16.61 8.15
N GLY A 241 -19.80 -17.92 8.29
CA GLY A 241 -19.50 -18.56 9.57
C GLY A 241 -18.15 -18.09 10.11
N LEU A 242 -17.13 -18.03 9.27
CA LEU A 242 -15.81 -17.55 9.63
C LEU A 242 -15.81 -16.06 10.01
N VAL A 243 -16.49 -15.20 9.22
CA VAL A 243 -16.65 -13.78 9.53
C VAL A 243 -17.34 -13.56 10.87
N LYS A 244 -18.42 -14.29 11.14
CA LYS A 244 -19.10 -14.23 12.45
C LYS A 244 -18.22 -14.71 13.60
N MET A 245 -17.41 -15.74 13.39
CA MET A 245 -16.48 -16.24 14.39
C MET A 245 -15.40 -15.23 14.75
N LEU A 246 -14.98 -14.41 13.78
CA LEU A 246 -13.93 -13.39 13.96
C LEU A 246 -14.47 -12.01 14.33
N ASP A 247 -15.78 -11.75 14.22
CA ASP A 247 -16.37 -10.46 14.55
C ASP A 247 -16.58 -10.33 16.07
N PRO A 248 -15.99 -9.32 16.73
CA PRO A 248 -16.14 -9.10 18.19
C PRO A 248 -17.58 -8.99 18.66
N LYS A 249 -18.48 -8.52 17.79
CA LYS A 249 -19.90 -8.40 18.08
C LYS A 249 -20.57 -9.75 18.32
N PHE A 250 -20.08 -10.80 17.63
CA PHE A 250 -20.66 -12.14 17.70
C PHE A 250 -19.81 -13.11 18.54
N ASN A 251 -18.53 -12.80 18.71
CA ASN A 251 -17.61 -13.63 19.49
C ASN A 251 -16.62 -12.77 20.29
N PRO A 252 -17.01 -12.28 21.47
CA PRO A 252 -16.14 -11.43 22.31
C PRO A 252 -14.86 -12.11 22.78
N GLU A 253 -14.82 -13.45 22.82
CA GLU A 253 -13.63 -14.21 23.23
C GLU A 253 -12.48 -14.10 22.22
N HIS A 254 -12.80 -13.81 20.95
CA HIS A 254 -11.84 -13.57 19.88
C HIS A 254 -11.68 -12.07 19.57
N TYR A 255 -11.91 -11.19 20.55
CA TYR A 255 -11.86 -9.75 20.36
C TYR A 255 -10.53 -9.26 19.75
N GLU A 256 -9.40 -9.82 20.19
CA GLU A 256 -8.09 -9.42 19.67
C GLU A 256 -7.87 -9.88 18.22
N ASP A 257 -8.28 -11.11 17.89
CA ASP A 257 -8.22 -11.63 16.52
C ASP A 257 -9.13 -10.83 15.58
N ALA A 258 -10.33 -10.55 16.05
CA ALA A 258 -11.32 -9.80 15.31
C ALA A 258 -11.00 -8.29 15.23
N ARG A 259 -10.32 -7.72 16.23
CA ARG A 259 -9.79 -6.35 16.17
C ARG A 259 -8.78 -6.19 15.05
N PHE A 260 -7.97 -7.21 14.81
CA PHE A 260 -6.96 -7.22 13.77
C PHE A 260 -7.54 -7.46 12.37
N LEU A 261 -8.31 -8.52 12.18
CA LEU A 261 -8.87 -8.87 10.88
C LEU A 261 -10.21 -8.16 10.60
N GLY A 262 -10.99 -7.88 11.63
CA GLY A 262 -12.31 -7.30 11.52
C GLY A 262 -13.27 -8.14 10.68
N ARG A 263 -14.45 -7.63 10.42
CA ARG A 263 -15.41 -8.24 9.48
C ARG A 263 -15.05 -7.89 8.03
N GLY A 264 -15.50 -8.70 7.08
CA GLY A 264 -15.44 -8.37 5.66
C GLY A 264 -16.17 -7.05 5.36
N THR A 265 -15.62 -6.25 4.48
CA THR A 265 -16.22 -5.00 4.01
C THR A 265 -16.33 -5.03 2.49
N CYS A 266 -17.34 -4.32 1.96
CA CYS A 266 -17.50 -4.09 0.55
C CYS A 266 -17.85 -2.61 0.35
N THR A 267 -17.16 -1.92 -0.54
CA THR A 267 -17.41 -0.50 -0.78
C THR A 267 -17.43 -0.21 -2.27
N THR A 268 -18.25 0.77 -2.67
CA THR A 268 -18.19 1.32 -4.02
C THR A 268 -17.16 2.43 -4.02
N SER A 269 -15.98 2.14 -4.58
CA SER A 269 -14.85 3.07 -4.60
C SER A 269 -14.89 4.02 -5.79
N GLN A 270 -15.42 3.56 -6.94
CA GLN A 270 -15.41 4.34 -8.17
C GLN A 270 -16.69 4.11 -8.96
N ILE A 271 -17.11 5.13 -9.71
CA ILE A 271 -18.19 5.05 -10.68
C ILE A 271 -17.76 5.78 -11.96
N PHE A 272 -17.89 5.10 -13.10
CA PHE A 272 -17.52 5.64 -14.39
C PHE A 272 -18.74 5.69 -15.31
N TYR A 273 -18.78 6.68 -16.15
CA TYR A 273 -19.73 6.81 -17.22
C TYR A 273 -19.00 6.74 -18.57
N THR A 274 -19.38 5.79 -19.39
CA THR A 274 -18.71 5.48 -20.67
C THR A 274 -19.62 5.53 -21.88
N SER A 275 -20.60 6.41 -21.91
CA SER A 275 -21.47 6.51 -23.09
C SER A 275 -20.81 7.28 -24.23
N PRO A 276 -20.87 6.79 -25.47
CA PRO A 276 -20.42 7.49 -26.66
C PRO A 276 -21.38 8.62 -27.11
N SER A 277 -22.56 8.75 -26.51
CA SER A 277 -23.61 9.67 -26.91
C SER A 277 -24.00 10.63 -25.79
N ARG A 278 -24.08 11.93 -26.07
CA ARG A 278 -24.55 12.93 -25.11
C ARG A 278 -26.03 12.75 -24.70
N CYS A 279 -26.79 11.96 -25.45
CA CYS A 279 -28.19 11.66 -25.17
C CYS A 279 -28.38 10.37 -24.36
N ALA A 280 -27.29 9.64 -24.08
CA ALA A 280 -27.33 8.38 -23.42
C ALA A 280 -27.14 8.51 -21.90
N VAL A 281 -27.89 9.40 -21.30
CA VAL A 281 -28.00 9.51 -19.84
C VAL A 281 -28.61 8.24 -19.23
N ALA A 282 -29.07 7.34 -20.08
CA ALA A 282 -29.72 6.10 -19.70
C ALA A 282 -28.96 4.83 -20.15
N ASP A 283 -27.78 4.95 -20.72
CA ASP A 283 -26.95 3.80 -21.08
C ASP A 283 -26.14 3.28 -19.90
#